data_832ab78ed450bc60195934318b39f100
#
_entry.id   832ab78ed450bc60195934318b39f100
#
_cell.length_a   1.000
_cell.length_b   1.000
_cell.length_c   1.000
_cell.angle_alpha   90.00
_cell.angle_beta   90.00
_cell.angle_gamma   90.00
#
_symmetry.space_group_name_H-M   'P 1'
#
loop_
_entity.id
_entity.type
_entity.pdbx_description
1 polymer ?
#
loop_
_entity_poly.entity_id
_entity_poly.type
_entity_poly.pdbx_seq_one_letter_code
_entity_poly.pdbx_strand_id
1 'polypeptide(L)'
;MTPKVREDNPLAPFFKLSSSVYLQDPVEAVGYSGKQPRVIVLAFWMNASPRALVKYVVEYRRLAPSARIVFILSSSNDFMLHASQKAQQARLAPAVEAIQASNFPEGPVFLHMFSNGGVASTAHFLTAYQKATGKPLRVSSMIIDSAPGKATISAALKAFSFVLPKMWFLRYLSKFLLFVFLVAGSLLRRLARTADAVSRARNALNDHGLVRGTSQNDSPERCYIYSDADELVDWRDVEKHASDAQAKGWVVQREKFLGSPHVCHMRSDPERYWSIVKTYLELPASK
;
A
#
# COMPACT_ATOMS: atom_id res chain seq x y z
N MET A 1 0.65 -1.18 -44.22
CA MET A 1 0.22 -1.47 -42.84
C MET A 1 1.48 -1.72 -42.02
N THR A 2 1.90 -0.74 -41.26
CA THR A 2 3.01 -0.87 -40.29
C THR A 2 2.55 -1.77 -39.14
N PRO A 3 3.33 -2.77 -38.72
CA PRO A 3 2.95 -3.61 -37.60
C PRO A 3 2.87 -2.74 -36.34
N LYS A 4 1.72 -2.77 -35.63
CA LYS A 4 1.60 -2.21 -34.31
C LYS A 4 2.67 -2.87 -33.42
N VAL A 5 3.68 -2.08 -33.01
CA VAL A 5 4.61 -2.48 -31.96
C VAL A 5 3.75 -2.93 -30.78
N ARG A 6 3.84 -4.21 -30.40
CA ARG A 6 3.27 -4.71 -29.15
C ARG A 6 3.90 -3.86 -28.04
N GLU A 7 3.11 -3.05 -27.36
CA GLU A 7 3.59 -2.38 -26.14
C GLU A 7 4.05 -3.48 -25.19
N ASP A 8 5.35 -3.55 -24.96
CA ASP A 8 5.94 -4.49 -24.01
C ASP A 8 5.26 -4.28 -22.66
N ASN A 9 4.57 -5.30 -22.18
CA ASN A 9 3.94 -5.26 -20.87
C ASN A 9 5.03 -5.21 -19.78
N PRO A 10 5.20 -4.10 -19.05
CA PRO A 10 6.26 -3.99 -18.05
C PRO A 10 6.16 -5.03 -16.92
N LEU A 11 4.99 -5.63 -16.73
CA LEU A 11 4.76 -6.67 -15.72
C LEU A 11 5.06 -8.09 -16.23
N ALA A 12 5.39 -8.27 -17.50
CA ALA A 12 5.68 -9.59 -18.08
C ALA A 12 6.82 -10.37 -17.36
N PRO A 13 7.86 -9.70 -16.83
CA PRO A 13 8.94 -10.41 -16.11
C PRO A 13 8.53 -10.99 -14.73
N PHE A 14 7.36 -10.63 -14.20
CA PHE A 14 6.93 -11.04 -12.86
C PHE A 14 5.87 -12.15 -12.94
N PHE A 15 5.88 -13.04 -11.94
CA PHE A 15 4.87 -14.08 -11.84
C PHE A 15 3.53 -13.47 -11.46
N LYS A 16 2.53 -13.64 -12.32
CA LYS A 16 1.17 -13.17 -12.07
C LYS A 16 0.39 -14.22 -11.29
N LEU A 17 0.08 -13.95 -10.03
CA LEU A 17 -0.72 -14.84 -9.18
C LEU A 17 -2.23 -14.58 -9.36
N SER A 18 -2.61 -13.33 -9.62
CA SER A 18 -3.99 -12.94 -9.94
C SER A 18 -4.03 -11.66 -10.77
N SER A 19 -5.22 -11.11 -11.04
CA SER A 19 -5.34 -9.77 -11.64
C SER A 19 -4.74 -8.65 -10.79
N SER A 20 -4.63 -8.86 -9.47
CA SER A 20 -4.20 -7.83 -8.52
C SER A 20 -2.90 -8.18 -7.78
N VAL A 21 -2.39 -9.40 -7.88
CA VAL A 21 -1.23 -9.86 -7.12
C VAL A 21 -0.17 -10.42 -8.03
N TYR A 22 1.06 -9.97 -7.85
CA TYR A 22 2.23 -10.42 -8.57
C TYR A 22 3.35 -10.80 -7.59
N LEU A 23 4.27 -11.61 -8.07
CA LEU A 23 5.38 -12.17 -7.30
C LEU A 23 6.69 -11.98 -8.05
N GLN A 24 7.74 -11.59 -7.33
CA GLN A 24 9.13 -11.68 -7.73
C GLN A 24 9.87 -12.58 -6.74
N ASP A 25 10.33 -13.72 -7.20
CA ASP A 25 11.13 -14.62 -6.37
C ASP A 25 12.56 -14.09 -6.13
N PRO A 26 13.22 -14.51 -5.05
CA PRO A 26 14.60 -14.20 -4.76
C PRO A 26 15.54 -14.55 -5.92
N VAL A 27 16.69 -13.88 -5.98
CA VAL A 27 17.78 -14.26 -6.88
C VAL A 27 18.51 -15.46 -6.26
N GLU A 28 18.42 -16.64 -6.88
CA GLU A 28 18.93 -17.91 -6.33
C GLU A 28 20.44 -17.88 -6.00
N ALA A 29 21.23 -17.09 -6.73
CA ALA A 29 22.68 -16.98 -6.55
C ALA A 29 23.10 -16.18 -5.31
N VAL A 30 22.17 -15.52 -4.60
CA VAL A 30 22.47 -14.66 -3.46
C VAL A 30 22.09 -15.34 -2.15
N GLY A 31 23.10 -15.66 -1.34
CA GLY A 31 22.89 -16.19 0.01
C GLY A 31 22.16 -15.18 0.92
N TYR A 32 21.35 -15.67 1.84
CA TYR A 32 20.66 -14.85 2.81
C TYR A 32 21.62 -14.36 3.91
N SER A 33 21.76 -13.05 4.05
CA SER A 33 22.70 -12.44 5.02
C SER A 33 22.17 -12.35 6.46
N GLY A 34 20.89 -12.65 6.67
CA GLY A 34 20.23 -12.49 7.99
C GLY A 34 19.85 -11.04 8.34
N LYS A 35 20.33 -10.06 7.60
CA LYS A 35 20.15 -8.63 7.90
C LYS A 35 18.92 -7.98 7.24
N GLN A 36 18.24 -8.69 6.36
CA GLN A 36 17.09 -8.17 5.60
C GLN A 36 15.87 -9.07 5.77
N PRO A 37 14.64 -8.55 5.58
CA PRO A 37 13.45 -9.37 5.59
C PRO A 37 13.47 -10.36 4.42
N ARG A 38 12.94 -11.56 4.65
CA ARG A 38 12.82 -12.58 3.59
C ARG A 38 11.65 -12.34 2.66
N VAL A 39 10.68 -11.57 3.11
CA VAL A 39 9.49 -11.22 2.35
C VAL A 39 9.25 -9.71 2.43
N ILE A 40 9.03 -9.11 1.28
CA ILE A 40 8.65 -7.71 1.10
C ILE A 40 7.25 -7.69 0.48
N VAL A 41 6.33 -6.94 1.07
CA VAL A 41 5.00 -6.70 0.48
C VAL A 41 4.87 -5.23 0.10
N LEU A 42 4.63 -4.98 -1.17
CA LEU A 42 4.41 -3.64 -1.73
C LEU A 42 2.94 -3.48 -2.11
N ALA A 43 2.22 -2.60 -1.45
CA ALA A 43 0.82 -2.31 -1.78
C ALA A 43 0.73 -0.96 -2.49
N PHE A 44 0.53 -0.98 -3.81
CA PHE A 44 0.59 0.20 -4.65
C PHE A 44 -0.68 1.06 -4.59
N TRP A 45 -0.54 2.33 -5.01
CA TRP A 45 -1.64 3.27 -5.08
C TRP A 45 -2.66 2.90 -6.14
N MET A 46 -3.85 3.46 -6.03
CA MET A 46 -4.96 3.19 -6.94
C MET A 46 -4.61 3.55 -8.39
N ASN A 47 -4.81 2.60 -9.31
CA ASN A 47 -4.50 2.73 -10.74
C ASN A 47 -3.03 3.11 -11.04
N ALA A 48 -2.10 2.63 -10.23
CA ALA A 48 -0.67 2.78 -10.50
C ALA A 48 -0.31 2.26 -11.88
N SER A 49 0.39 3.08 -12.68
CA SER A 49 0.82 2.62 -14.01
C SER A 49 1.88 1.53 -13.88
N PRO A 50 1.84 0.46 -14.68
CA PRO A 50 2.84 -0.60 -14.65
C PRO A 50 4.29 -0.10 -14.73
N ARG A 51 4.54 0.91 -15.58
CA ARG A 51 5.88 1.51 -15.72
C ARG A 51 6.36 2.23 -14.46
N ALA A 52 5.45 2.80 -13.66
CA ALA A 52 5.80 3.47 -12.42
C ALA A 52 6.11 2.48 -11.30
N LEU A 53 5.23 1.49 -11.10
CA LEU A 53 5.39 0.53 -10.01
C LEU A 53 6.60 -0.39 -10.20
N VAL A 54 6.93 -0.77 -11.45
CA VAL A 54 8.09 -1.61 -11.75
C VAL A 54 9.41 -0.98 -11.27
N LYS A 55 9.53 0.35 -11.31
CA LYS A 55 10.72 1.05 -10.79
C LYS A 55 10.96 0.75 -9.31
N TYR A 56 9.90 0.69 -8.52
CA TYR A 56 10.01 0.32 -7.10
C TYR A 56 10.39 -1.16 -6.95
N VAL A 57 9.72 -2.06 -7.66
CA VAL A 57 9.99 -3.51 -7.56
C VAL A 57 11.44 -3.84 -7.95
N VAL A 58 11.94 -3.25 -9.03
CA VAL A 58 13.33 -3.43 -9.50
C VAL A 58 14.32 -2.92 -8.45
N GLU A 59 14.07 -1.77 -7.86
CA GLU A 59 14.97 -1.22 -6.85
C GLU A 59 14.92 -2.02 -5.53
N TYR A 60 13.76 -2.49 -5.10
CA TYR A 60 13.65 -3.42 -3.97
C TYR A 60 14.41 -4.73 -4.23
N ARG A 61 14.32 -5.28 -5.44
CA ARG A 61 15.09 -6.46 -5.84
C ARG A 61 16.61 -6.20 -5.77
N ARG A 62 17.05 -4.98 -6.14
CA ARG A 62 18.46 -4.58 -6.05
C ARG A 62 18.91 -4.45 -4.60
N LEU A 63 18.08 -3.86 -3.73
CA LEU A 63 18.39 -3.63 -2.32
C LEU A 63 18.33 -4.90 -1.48
N ALA A 64 17.41 -5.81 -1.78
CA ALA A 64 17.18 -7.05 -1.05
C ALA A 64 17.05 -8.23 -2.02
N PRO A 65 18.12 -8.64 -2.70
CA PRO A 65 18.06 -9.65 -3.76
C PRO A 65 17.66 -11.05 -3.26
N SER A 66 17.85 -11.34 -1.98
CA SER A 66 17.44 -12.59 -1.35
C SER A 66 15.99 -12.58 -0.83
N ALA A 67 15.27 -11.46 -0.97
CA ALA A 67 13.88 -11.35 -0.52
C ALA A 67 12.91 -11.74 -1.64
N ARG A 68 11.83 -12.42 -1.25
CA ARG A 68 10.63 -12.59 -2.07
C ARG A 68 9.82 -11.30 -2.03
N ILE A 69 9.44 -10.76 -3.18
CA ILE A 69 8.65 -9.53 -3.26
C ILE A 69 7.26 -9.88 -3.76
N VAL A 70 6.26 -9.70 -2.91
CA VAL A 70 4.83 -9.79 -3.28
C VAL A 70 4.33 -8.37 -3.49
N PHE A 71 3.75 -8.07 -4.64
CA PHE A 71 3.20 -6.74 -4.85
C PHE A 71 1.74 -6.77 -5.29
N ILE A 72 0.99 -5.85 -4.69
CA ILE A 72 -0.46 -5.76 -4.75
C ILE A 72 -0.84 -4.52 -5.54
N LEU A 73 -1.59 -4.71 -6.61
CA LEU A 73 -2.18 -3.64 -7.39
C LEU A 73 -3.52 -3.25 -6.79
N SER A 74 -3.82 -1.97 -6.84
CA SER A 74 -5.09 -1.39 -6.40
C SER A 74 -5.76 -0.69 -7.59
N SER A 75 -7.04 -0.90 -7.77
CA SER A 75 -7.82 -0.28 -8.84
C SER A 75 -9.05 0.45 -8.30
N SER A 76 -9.60 1.39 -9.07
CA SER A 76 -10.86 2.05 -8.74
C SER A 76 -12.03 1.06 -8.60
N ASN A 77 -12.01 -0.04 -9.36
CA ASN A 77 -13.03 -1.09 -9.28
C ASN A 77 -13.02 -1.81 -7.92
N ASP A 78 -11.87 -1.92 -7.27
CA ASP A 78 -11.75 -2.51 -5.94
C ASP A 78 -12.52 -1.71 -4.88
N PHE A 79 -12.67 -0.39 -5.08
CA PHE A 79 -13.39 0.50 -4.18
C PHE A 79 -14.86 0.68 -4.55
N MET A 80 -15.22 0.56 -5.83
CA MET A 80 -16.56 0.84 -6.32
C MET A 80 -17.39 -0.44 -6.47
N LEU A 81 -16.84 -1.48 -7.12
CA LEU A 81 -17.57 -2.69 -7.48
C LEU A 81 -17.30 -3.86 -6.52
N HIS A 82 -16.08 -3.96 -6.01
CA HIS A 82 -15.64 -5.06 -5.15
C HIS A 82 -15.37 -4.60 -3.71
N ALA A 83 -16.11 -3.59 -3.23
CA ALA A 83 -15.89 -2.96 -1.92
C ALA A 83 -16.26 -3.87 -0.71
N SER A 84 -16.91 -5.03 -0.94
CA SER A 84 -17.25 -5.94 0.15
C SER A 84 -16.01 -6.60 0.75
N GLN A 85 -16.02 -6.80 2.07
CA GLN A 85 -14.90 -7.45 2.78
C GLN A 85 -14.58 -8.84 2.20
N LYS A 86 -15.61 -9.62 1.84
CA LYS A 86 -15.43 -10.95 1.23
C LYS A 86 -14.71 -10.86 -0.12
N ALA A 87 -15.11 -9.91 -0.98
CA ALA A 87 -14.48 -9.74 -2.29
C ALA A 87 -13.01 -9.29 -2.15
N GLN A 88 -12.72 -8.37 -1.21
CA GLN A 88 -11.36 -7.92 -0.95
C GLN A 88 -10.47 -9.03 -0.37
N GLN A 89 -10.99 -9.84 0.54
CA GLN A 89 -10.26 -11.00 1.07
C GLN A 89 -9.96 -12.02 -0.04
N ALA A 90 -10.94 -12.34 -0.90
CA ALA A 90 -10.73 -13.25 -2.04
C ALA A 90 -9.68 -12.70 -3.03
N ARG A 91 -9.71 -11.38 -3.31
CA ARG A 91 -8.73 -10.71 -4.17
C ARG A 91 -7.30 -10.85 -3.64
N LEU A 92 -7.12 -10.84 -2.32
CA LEU A 92 -5.82 -10.81 -1.67
C LEU A 92 -5.36 -12.19 -1.14
N ALA A 93 -6.21 -13.22 -1.24
CA ALA A 93 -5.84 -14.58 -0.88
C ALA A 93 -4.54 -15.06 -1.55
N PRO A 94 -4.28 -14.80 -2.87
CA PRO A 94 -3.01 -15.18 -3.48
C PRO A 94 -1.78 -14.53 -2.85
N ALA A 95 -1.89 -13.33 -2.27
CA ALA A 95 -0.79 -12.71 -1.55
C ALA A 95 -0.53 -13.40 -0.19
N VAL A 96 -1.57 -13.82 0.50
CA VAL A 96 -1.47 -14.62 1.74
C VAL A 96 -0.82 -15.96 1.44
N GLU A 97 -1.29 -16.67 0.42
CA GLU A 97 -0.75 -17.96 -0.02
C GLU A 97 0.73 -17.85 -0.40
N ALA A 98 1.13 -16.79 -1.13
CA ALA A 98 2.52 -16.56 -1.52
C ALA A 98 3.46 -16.36 -0.32
N ILE A 99 2.97 -15.78 0.78
CA ILE A 99 3.74 -15.64 2.02
C ILE A 99 3.81 -16.97 2.76
N GLN A 100 2.69 -17.69 2.87
CA GLN A 100 2.66 -18.99 3.53
C GLN A 100 3.50 -20.05 2.79
N ALA A 101 3.53 -20.01 1.46
CA ALA A 101 4.35 -20.88 0.63
C ALA A 101 5.83 -20.48 0.60
N SER A 102 6.24 -19.39 1.29
CA SER A 102 7.65 -19.07 1.43
C SER A 102 8.35 -20.10 2.34
N ASN A 103 9.66 -20.29 2.14
CA ASN A 103 10.46 -21.17 3.02
C ASN A 103 10.51 -20.70 4.49
N PHE A 104 9.91 -19.54 4.79
CA PHE A 104 9.87 -18.93 6.12
C PHE A 104 8.50 -18.28 6.36
N PRO A 105 7.42 -19.03 6.45
CA PRO A 105 6.05 -18.52 6.56
C PRO A 105 5.82 -17.70 7.84
N GLU A 106 6.64 -17.88 8.87
CA GLU A 106 6.61 -17.10 10.12
C GLU A 106 7.72 -16.04 10.21
N GLY A 107 8.51 -15.87 9.14
CA GLY A 107 9.53 -14.82 9.06
C GLY A 107 8.93 -13.41 9.06
N PRO A 108 9.67 -12.42 9.55
CA PRO A 108 9.18 -11.04 9.54
C PRO A 108 9.06 -10.52 8.11
N VAL A 109 7.95 -9.83 7.84
CA VAL A 109 7.62 -9.22 6.56
C VAL A 109 7.89 -7.72 6.63
N PHE A 110 8.52 -7.15 5.63
CA PHE A 110 8.57 -5.71 5.42
C PHE A 110 7.34 -5.27 4.62
N LEU A 111 6.66 -4.22 5.08
CA LEU A 111 5.49 -3.67 4.40
C LEU A 111 5.78 -2.27 3.85
N HIS A 112 5.47 -2.02 2.59
CA HIS A 112 5.44 -0.67 2.03
C HIS A 112 4.11 -0.44 1.31
N MET A 113 3.37 0.56 1.76
CA MET A 113 2.06 0.90 1.24
C MET A 113 2.02 2.33 0.75
N PHE A 114 1.41 2.53 -0.41
CA PHE A 114 1.38 3.80 -1.12
C PHE A 114 -0.04 4.33 -1.21
N SER A 115 -0.26 5.56 -0.78
CA SER A 115 -1.55 6.24 -0.82
C SER A 115 -2.65 5.49 -0.06
N ASN A 116 -3.83 6.08 0.04
CA ASN A 116 -5.00 5.41 0.64
C ASN A 116 -5.36 4.08 -0.05
N GLY A 117 -5.04 3.93 -1.34
CA GLY A 117 -5.27 2.68 -2.08
C GLY A 117 -4.42 1.53 -1.57
N GLY A 118 -3.13 1.77 -1.38
CA GLY A 118 -2.20 0.79 -0.80
C GLY A 118 -2.53 0.50 0.66
N VAL A 119 -2.85 1.53 1.45
CA VAL A 119 -3.27 1.37 2.86
C VAL A 119 -4.52 0.49 2.97
N ALA A 120 -5.55 0.73 2.14
CA ALA A 120 -6.76 -0.10 2.15
C ALA A 120 -6.47 -1.55 1.73
N SER A 121 -5.65 -1.74 0.70
CA SER A 121 -5.23 -3.09 0.27
C SER A 121 -4.45 -3.80 1.37
N THR A 122 -3.54 -3.10 2.07
CA THR A 122 -2.79 -3.66 3.21
C THR A 122 -3.71 -4.02 4.37
N ALA A 123 -4.66 -3.17 4.73
CA ALA A 123 -5.63 -3.46 5.79
C ALA A 123 -6.46 -4.73 5.50
N HIS A 124 -6.92 -4.88 4.26
CA HIS A 124 -7.63 -6.09 3.84
C HIS A 124 -6.73 -7.32 3.78
N PHE A 125 -5.49 -7.16 3.35
CA PHE A 125 -4.48 -8.22 3.33
C PHE A 125 -4.16 -8.72 4.76
N LEU A 126 -3.93 -7.83 5.71
CA LEU A 126 -3.70 -8.18 7.12
C LEU A 126 -4.88 -8.94 7.72
N THR A 127 -6.10 -8.47 7.44
CA THR A 127 -7.33 -9.16 7.88
C THR A 127 -7.47 -10.54 7.23
N ALA A 128 -7.16 -10.67 5.94
CA ALA A 128 -7.18 -11.95 5.23
C ALA A 128 -6.13 -12.93 5.78
N TYR A 129 -4.93 -12.42 6.06
CA TYR A 129 -3.85 -13.21 6.67
C TYR A 129 -4.25 -13.73 8.04
N GLN A 130 -4.73 -12.85 8.93
CA GLN A 130 -5.19 -13.24 10.27
C GLN A 130 -6.30 -14.29 10.21
N LYS A 131 -7.26 -14.12 9.29
CA LYS A 131 -8.35 -15.09 9.09
C LYS A 131 -7.86 -16.44 8.60
N ALA A 132 -6.87 -16.46 7.72
CA ALA A 132 -6.31 -17.70 7.16
C ALA A 132 -5.39 -18.44 8.14
N THR A 133 -4.65 -17.71 8.99
CA THR A 133 -3.62 -18.28 9.85
C THR A 133 -4.00 -18.34 11.33
N GLY A 134 -5.04 -17.62 11.74
CA GLY A 134 -5.40 -17.43 13.15
C GLY A 134 -4.44 -16.51 13.92
N LYS A 135 -3.43 -15.93 13.27
CA LYS A 135 -2.35 -15.15 13.91
C LYS A 135 -2.19 -13.78 13.24
N PRO A 136 -1.78 -12.73 13.97
CA PRO A 136 -1.35 -11.47 13.35
C PRO A 136 -0.10 -11.67 12.49
N LEU A 137 0.03 -10.87 11.44
CA LEU A 137 1.23 -10.90 10.59
C LEU A 137 2.44 -10.39 11.38
N ARG A 138 3.54 -11.13 11.31
CA ARG A 138 4.81 -10.69 11.87
C ARG A 138 5.49 -9.72 10.91
N VAL A 139 5.69 -8.48 11.36
CA VAL A 139 6.22 -7.38 10.54
C VAL A 139 7.53 -6.88 11.14
N SER A 140 8.58 -6.75 10.33
CA SER A 140 9.84 -6.14 10.76
C SER A 140 9.70 -4.63 10.92
N SER A 141 9.20 -3.99 9.89
CA SER A 141 9.00 -2.56 9.80
C SER A 141 8.00 -2.24 8.69
N MET A 142 7.48 -1.02 8.68
CA MET A 142 6.57 -0.59 7.62
C MET A 142 6.82 0.85 7.18
N ILE A 143 6.68 1.10 5.88
CA ILE A 143 6.66 2.44 5.31
C ILE A 143 5.26 2.75 4.79
N ILE A 144 4.77 3.94 5.13
CA ILE A 144 3.46 4.46 4.74
C ILE A 144 3.71 5.73 3.95
N ASP A 145 3.64 5.62 2.62
CA ASP A 145 3.95 6.70 1.68
C ASP A 145 2.69 7.43 1.23
N SER A 146 2.63 8.75 1.40
CA SER A 146 1.53 9.63 0.98
C SER A 146 0.17 9.19 1.56
N ALA A 147 0.16 8.70 2.81
CA ALA A 147 -1.03 8.12 3.46
C ALA A 147 -0.84 8.04 4.99
N PRO A 148 -1.91 7.75 5.73
CA PRO A 148 -3.31 7.74 5.31
C PRO A 148 -3.97 9.11 5.48
N GLY A 149 -4.68 9.56 4.48
CA GLY A 149 -5.54 10.74 4.56
C GLY A 149 -6.91 10.46 5.17
N LYS A 150 -7.75 11.47 5.27
CA LYS A 150 -9.17 11.31 5.62
C LYS A 150 -10.04 11.14 4.38
N ALA A 151 -11.18 10.48 4.55
CA ALA A 151 -12.19 10.40 3.51
C ALA A 151 -12.95 11.73 3.39
N THR A 152 -12.62 12.52 2.39
CA THR A 152 -13.38 13.71 2.02
C THR A 152 -13.98 13.54 0.63
N ILE A 153 -15.14 14.15 0.37
CA ILE A 153 -15.78 14.12 -0.96
C ILE A 153 -14.84 14.78 -1.99
N SER A 154 -14.17 15.85 -1.61
CA SER A 154 -13.21 16.56 -2.48
C SER A 154 -12.04 15.66 -2.88
N ALA A 155 -11.38 15.00 -1.93
CA ALA A 155 -10.28 14.08 -2.20
C ALA A 155 -10.74 12.89 -3.07
N ALA A 156 -11.92 12.33 -2.79
CA ALA A 156 -12.50 11.25 -3.58
C ALA A 156 -12.79 11.71 -5.03
N LEU A 157 -13.44 12.86 -5.20
CA LEU A 157 -13.68 13.43 -6.55
C LEU A 157 -12.37 13.64 -7.31
N LYS A 158 -11.33 14.16 -6.65
CA LYS A 158 -10.02 14.37 -7.26
C LYS A 158 -9.38 13.02 -7.66
N ALA A 159 -9.34 12.06 -6.75
CA ALA A 159 -8.77 10.72 -7.00
C ALA A 159 -9.48 9.97 -8.14
N PHE A 160 -10.81 9.98 -8.17
CA PHE A 160 -11.57 9.32 -9.24
C PHE A 160 -11.61 10.12 -10.54
N SER A 161 -11.31 11.42 -10.54
CA SER A 161 -11.31 12.23 -11.75
C SER A 161 -10.27 11.79 -12.80
N PHE A 162 -9.26 11.05 -12.40
CA PHE A 162 -8.24 10.50 -13.30
C PHE A 162 -8.76 9.38 -14.22
N VAL A 163 -9.85 8.71 -13.84
CA VAL A 163 -10.48 7.63 -14.62
C VAL A 163 -11.71 8.09 -15.41
N LEU A 164 -12.11 9.35 -15.29
CA LEU A 164 -13.26 9.91 -16.00
C LEU A 164 -12.95 10.15 -17.49
N PRO A 165 -13.98 10.12 -18.35
CA PRO A 165 -13.84 10.40 -19.78
C PRO A 165 -13.12 11.72 -20.06
N LYS A 166 -12.34 11.76 -21.16
CA LYS A 166 -11.61 12.97 -21.57
C LYS A 166 -12.48 14.01 -22.23
N MET A 167 -13.60 13.60 -22.87
CA MET A 167 -14.54 14.51 -23.53
C MET A 167 -15.18 15.44 -22.50
N TRP A 168 -15.12 16.75 -22.73
CA TRP A 168 -15.44 17.78 -21.74
C TRP A 168 -16.85 17.63 -21.15
N PHE A 169 -17.90 17.47 -21.97
CA PHE A 169 -19.28 17.34 -21.49
C PHE A 169 -19.53 16.03 -20.74
N LEU A 170 -18.99 14.89 -21.21
CA LEU A 170 -19.06 13.61 -20.51
C LEU A 170 -18.29 13.68 -19.18
N ARG A 171 -17.17 14.40 -19.15
CA ARG A 171 -16.38 14.58 -17.94
C ARG A 171 -17.14 15.38 -16.88
N TYR A 172 -17.81 16.47 -17.27
CA TYR A 172 -18.62 17.26 -16.33
C TYR A 172 -19.82 16.46 -15.82
N LEU A 173 -20.55 15.79 -16.72
CA LEU A 173 -21.66 14.91 -16.34
C LEU A 173 -21.19 13.79 -15.39
N SER A 174 -20.09 13.11 -15.72
CA SER A 174 -19.54 12.04 -14.88
C SER A 174 -19.06 12.56 -13.51
N LYS A 175 -18.46 13.75 -13.44
CA LYS A 175 -18.11 14.39 -12.17
C LYS A 175 -19.34 14.71 -11.32
N PHE A 176 -20.39 15.22 -11.94
CA PHE A 176 -21.64 15.51 -11.24
C PHE A 176 -22.28 14.23 -10.70
N LEU A 177 -22.40 13.19 -11.51
CA LEU A 177 -22.95 11.90 -11.08
C LEU A 177 -22.11 11.26 -9.97
N LEU A 178 -20.78 11.32 -10.07
CA LEU A 178 -19.85 10.87 -9.05
C LEU A 178 -20.04 11.66 -7.73
N PHE A 179 -20.20 12.99 -7.82
CA PHE A 179 -20.46 13.83 -6.65
C PHE A 179 -21.78 13.43 -5.96
N VAL A 180 -22.88 13.28 -6.72
CA VAL A 180 -24.16 12.84 -6.17
C VAL A 180 -24.03 11.47 -5.50
N PHE A 181 -23.33 10.52 -6.15
CA PHE A 181 -23.08 9.19 -5.61
C PHE A 181 -22.30 9.24 -4.28
N LEU A 182 -21.23 10.04 -4.22
CA LEU A 182 -20.42 10.19 -3.00
C LEU A 182 -21.19 10.84 -1.85
N VAL A 183 -21.99 11.87 -2.15
CA VAL A 183 -22.86 12.53 -1.15
C VAL A 183 -23.92 11.55 -0.63
N ALA A 184 -24.66 10.88 -1.51
CA ALA A 184 -25.66 9.91 -1.13
C ALA A 184 -25.06 8.77 -0.28
N GLY A 185 -23.92 8.21 -0.72
CA GLY A 185 -23.19 7.21 0.03
C GLY A 185 -22.69 7.70 1.39
N SER A 186 -22.28 8.97 1.49
CA SER A 186 -21.88 9.57 2.78
C SER A 186 -23.07 9.71 3.73
N LEU A 187 -24.23 10.15 3.24
CA LEU A 187 -25.46 10.27 4.01
C LEU A 187 -25.93 8.89 4.50
N LEU A 188 -25.99 7.90 3.62
CA LEU A 188 -26.37 6.53 3.98
C LEU A 188 -25.46 5.95 5.07
N ARG A 189 -24.13 6.14 4.96
CA ARG A 189 -23.18 5.70 5.99
C ARG A 189 -23.40 6.41 7.32
N ARG A 190 -23.71 7.71 7.31
CA ARG A 190 -24.04 8.46 8.54
C ARG A 190 -25.29 7.92 9.20
N LEU A 191 -26.35 7.65 8.42
CA LEU A 191 -27.58 7.05 8.92
C LEU A 191 -27.34 5.63 9.48
N ALA A 192 -26.56 4.82 8.77
CA ALA A 192 -26.19 3.47 9.20
C ALA A 192 -25.10 3.44 10.30
N ARG A 193 -24.57 4.60 10.71
CA ARG A 193 -23.46 4.73 11.68
C ARG A 193 -22.24 3.87 11.34
N THR A 194 -21.94 3.70 10.04
CA THR A 194 -20.82 2.89 9.56
C THR A 194 -19.65 3.76 9.16
N ALA A 195 -18.42 3.34 9.51
CA ALA A 195 -17.21 4.01 9.07
C ALA A 195 -17.00 3.84 7.56
N ASP A 196 -16.46 4.87 6.90
CA ASP A 196 -16.01 4.77 5.51
C ASP A 196 -14.78 3.86 5.36
N ALA A 197 -14.46 3.48 4.11
CA ALA A 197 -13.38 2.54 3.83
C ALA A 197 -12.00 3.08 4.26
N VAL A 198 -11.76 4.39 4.09
CA VAL A 198 -10.48 5.02 4.48
C VAL A 198 -10.35 5.01 6.01
N SER A 199 -11.40 5.38 6.73
CA SER A 199 -11.41 5.36 8.20
C SER A 199 -11.21 3.95 8.75
N ARG A 200 -11.84 2.93 8.14
CA ARG A 200 -11.62 1.53 8.51
C ARG A 200 -10.15 1.11 8.29
N ALA A 201 -9.58 1.46 7.14
CA ALA A 201 -8.18 1.14 6.84
C ALA A 201 -7.21 1.86 7.78
N ARG A 202 -7.45 3.15 8.10
CA ARG A 202 -6.68 3.91 9.11
C ARG A 202 -6.68 3.22 10.47
N ASN A 203 -7.86 2.78 10.92
CA ASN A 203 -8.00 2.11 12.21
C ASN A 203 -7.31 0.74 12.21
N ALA A 204 -7.43 -0.01 11.12
CA ALA A 204 -6.78 -1.32 10.96
C ALA A 204 -5.24 -1.23 11.01
N LEU A 205 -4.63 -0.17 10.46
CA LEU A 205 -3.18 0.02 10.57
C LEU A 205 -2.72 0.25 12.02
N ASN A 206 -3.58 0.78 12.88
CA ASN A 206 -3.29 1.03 14.30
C ASN A 206 -3.83 -0.09 15.21
N ASP A 207 -4.20 -1.23 14.64
CA ASP A 207 -4.68 -2.40 15.37
C ASP A 207 -3.54 -3.40 15.59
N HIS A 208 -3.11 -3.54 16.85
CA HIS A 208 -2.10 -4.52 17.26
C HIS A 208 -2.56 -5.99 17.09
N GLY A 209 -3.88 -6.22 16.97
CA GLY A 209 -4.43 -7.54 16.68
C GLY A 209 -4.10 -8.04 15.27
N LEU A 210 -3.80 -7.16 14.33
CA LEU A 210 -3.50 -7.50 12.92
C LEU A 210 -2.00 -7.63 12.64
N VAL A 211 -1.17 -6.94 13.41
CA VAL A 211 0.28 -6.84 13.19
C VAL A 211 1.02 -7.00 14.50
N ARG A 212 2.09 -7.80 14.50
CA ARG A 212 3.04 -7.92 15.61
C ARG A 212 4.46 -7.66 15.15
N GLY A 213 5.31 -7.18 16.04
CA GLY A 213 6.74 -6.97 15.78
C GLY A 213 7.55 -8.26 15.70
N THR A 214 8.85 -8.09 15.58
CA THR A 214 9.81 -9.22 15.51
C THR A 214 10.03 -9.89 16.86
N SER A 215 9.97 -9.14 17.96
CA SER A 215 9.96 -9.67 19.33
C SER A 215 8.54 -9.74 19.89
N GLN A 216 8.35 -10.53 20.95
CA GLN A 216 7.01 -10.76 21.51
C GLN A 216 6.33 -9.51 22.06
N ASN A 217 7.10 -8.49 22.47
CA ASN A 217 6.61 -7.26 23.09
C ASN A 217 6.81 -6.01 22.24
N ASP A 218 7.35 -6.13 21.02
CA ASP A 218 7.69 -4.98 20.19
C ASP A 218 6.62 -4.72 19.13
N SER A 219 6.22 -3.46 19.04
CA SER A 219 5.53 -2.96 17.86
C SER A 219 6.54 -2.74 16.73
N PRO A 220 6.24 -3.12 15.48
CA PRO A 220 7.15 -2.85 14.38
C PRO A 220 7.32 -1.34 14.19
N GLU A 221 8.54 -0.94 13.84
CA GLU A 221 8.81 0.43 13.47
C GLU A 221 8.03 0.83 12.22
N ARG A 222 7.54 2.06 12.21
CA ARG A 222 6.86 2.62 11.05
C ARG A 222 7.37 4.00 10.69
N CYS A 223 7.56 4.21 9.39
CA CYS A 223 7.91 5.47 8.80
C CYS A 223 6.75 6.02 7.98
N TYR A 224 6.41 7.27 8.19
CA TYR A 224 5.48 8.01 7.34
C TYR A 224 6.28 8.92 6.43
N ILE A 225 6.18 8.69 5.11
CA ILE A 225 6.73 9.56 4.08
C ILE A 225 5.57 10.39 3.50
N TYR A 226 5.68 11.71 3.52
CA TYR A 226 4.62 12.61 3.06
C TYR A 226 5.18 13.97 2.64
N SER A 227 4.38 14.82 2.02
CA SER A 227 4.80 16.15 1.58
C SER A 227 3.74 17.21 1.83
N ASP A 228 4.18 18.43 2.02
CA ASP A 228 3.33 19.62 2.13
C ASP A 228 2.64 19.99 0.80
N ALA A 229 3.17 19.57 -0.34
CA ALA A 229 2.62 19.80 -1.67
C ALA A 229 1.72 18.66 -2.18
N ASP A 230 1.41 17.66 -1.33
CA ASP A 230 0.47 16.60 -1.69
C ASP A 230 -0.96 17.17 -1.76
N GLU A 231 -1.53 17.18 -2.96
CA GLU A 231 -2.87 17.70 -3.18
C GLU A 231 -3.99 16.67 -3.00
N LEU A 232 -3.68 15.39 -2.82
CA LEU A 232 -4.66 14.31 -2.65
C LEU A 232 -4.82 13.89 -1.19
N VAL A 233 -3.72 13.91 -0.44
CA VAL A 233 -3.68 13.58 0.98
C VAL A 233 -3.08 14.74 1.76
N ASP A 234 -3.88 15.37 2.60
CA ASP A 234 -3.38 16.45 3.45
C ASP A 234 -2.33 15.88 4.44
N TRP A 235 -1.15 16.45 4.44
CA TRP A 235 -0.05 16.05 5.31
C TRP A 235 -0.42 16.13 6.80
N ARG A 236 -1.34 17.04 7.18
CA ARG A 236 -1.83 17.15 8.56
C ARG A 236 -2.62 15.92 8.98
N ASP A 237 -3.33 15.28 8.05
CA ASP A 237 -4.04 14.03 8.31
C ASP A 237 -3.07 12.86 8.52
N VAL A 238 -1.94 12.86 7.81
CA VAL A 238 -0.86 11.88 7.97
C VAL A 238 -0.20 12.07 9.34
N GLU A 239 0.18 13.29 9.70
CA GLU A 239 0.77 13.60 11.01
C GLU A 239 -0.16 13.26 12.17
N LYS A 240 -1.46 13.56 12.02
CA LYS A 240 -2.43 13.17 13.03
C LYS A 240 -2.48 11.65 13.21
N HIS A 241 -2.52 10.88 12.13
CA HIS A 241 -2.52 9.43 12.21
C HIS A 241 -1.22 8.87 12.80
N ALA A 242 -0.09 9.47 12.47
CA ALA A 242 1.21 9.14 13.06
C ALA A 242 1.22 9.41 14.58
N SER A 243 0.64 10.52 15.02
CA SER A 243 0.51 10.86 16.45
C SER A 243 -0.47 9.90 17.15
N ASP A 244 -1.60 9.57 16.53
CA ASP A 244 -2.56 8.59 17.05
C ASP A 244 -1.93 7.19 17.18
N ALA A 245 -1.04 6.81 16.25
CA ALA A 245 -0.25 5.58 16.33
C ALA A 245 0.74 5.62 17.51
N GLN A 246 1.47 6.71 17.65
CA GLN A 246 2.43 6.92 18.74
C GLN A 246 1.77 6.84 20.13
N ALA A 247 0.59 7.45 20.25
CA ALA A 247 -0.22 7.38 21.47
C ALA A 247 -0.70 5.94 21.81
N LYS A 248 -0.74 5.06 20.80
CA LYS A 248 -1.05 3.62 20.95
C LYS A 248 0.20 2.75 21.16
N GLY A 249 1.37 3.34 21.34
CA GLY A 249 2.62 2.61 21.61
C GLY A 249 3.38 2.17 20.37
N TRP A 250 3.05 2.65 19.17
CA TRP A 250 3.84 2.36 17.97
C TRP A 250 5.11 3.22 17.94
N VAL A 251 6.22 2.62 17.48
CA VAL A 251 7.45 3.37 17.18
C VAL A 251 7.27 4.05 15.83
N VAL A 252 7.28 5.39 15.83
CA VAL A 252 6.90 6.20 14.66
C VAL A 252 7.98 7.19 14.29
N GLN A 253 8.39 7.17 13.03
CA GLN A 253 9.22 8.20 12.39
C GLN A 253 8.44 8.93 11.30
N ARG A 254 8.80 10.18 11.06
CA ARG A 254 8.15 11.06 10.08
C ARG A 254 9.19 11.66 9.15
N GLU A 255 9.02 11.42 7.86
CA GLU A 255 9.88 11.89 6.79
C GLU A 255 9.10 12.85 5.89
N LYS A 256 9.11 14.12 6.23
CA LYS A 256 8.43 15.15 5.45
C LYS A 256 9.32 15.61 4.29
N PHE A 257 8.83 15.44 3.08
CA PHE A 257 9.38 16.02 1.86
C PHE A 257 8.76 17.39 1.63
N LEU A 258 9.50 18.28 0.96
CA LEU A 258 9.02 19.60 0.60
C LEU A 258 8.77 19.65 -0.91
N GLY A 259 7.60 20.15 -1.32
CA GLY A 259 7.28 20.39 -2.72
C GLY A 259 7.05 19.16 -3.60
N SER A 260 7.10 17.94 -3.07
CA SER A 260 6.88 16.75 -3.89
C SER A 260 5.39 16.42 -4.01
N PRO A 261 4.87 16.15 -5.22
CA PRO A 261 3.49 15.71 -5.41
C PRO A 261 3.19 14.34 -4.81
N HIS A 262 1.92 13.98 -4.72
CA HIS A 262 1.42 12.70 -4.23
C HIS A 262 2.14 11.49 -4.84
N VAL A 263 2.67 10.58 -4.02
CA VAL A 263 3.45 9.37 -4.42
C VAL A 263 4.62 9.66 -5.37
N CYS A 264 5.14 10.89 -5.35
CA CYS A 264 6.26 11.29 -6.21
C CYS A 264 7.55 11.57 -5.43
N HIS A 265 7.62 11.23 -4.14
CA HIS A 265 8.77 11.50 -3.28
C HIS A 265 10.06 10.85 -3.82
N MET A 266 9.98 9.60 -4.24
CA MET A 266 11.09 8.86 -4.87
C MET A 266 11.59 9.54 -6.16
N ARG A 267 10.69 10.16 -6.93
CA ARG A 267 11.06 10.89 -8.15
C ARG A 267 11.66 12.26 -7.84
N SER A 268 11.21 12.91 -6.78
CA SER A 268 11.64 14.26 -6.39
C SER A 268 13.03 14.25 -5.74
N ASP A 269 13.31 13.24 -4.90
CA ASP A 269 14.60 13.07 -4.25
C ASP A 269 14.88 11.56 -4.09
N PRO A 270 15.44 10.91 -5.13
CA PRO A 270 15.70 9.48 -5.11
C PRO A 270 16.70 9.04 -4.03
N GLU A 271 17.74 9.83 -3.79
CA GLU A 271 18.80 9.47 -2.83
C GLU A 271 18.24 9.43 -1.41
N ARG A 272 17.57 10.49 -1.00
CA ARG A 272 16.91 10.56 0.31
C ARG A 272 15.85 9.46 0.46
N TYR A 273 15.01 9.28 -0.55
CA TYR A 273 13.95 8.27 -0.52
C TYR A 273 14.49 6.86 -0.28
N TRP A 274 15.47 6.45 -1.07
CA TRP A 274 16.05 5.12 -0.96
C TRP A 274 16.97 4.95 0.25
N SER A 275 17.54 6.02 0.78
CA SER A 275 18.23 5.99 2.08
C SER A 275 17.26 5.67 3.22
N ILE A 276 16.08 6.31 3.23
CA ILE A 276 15.01 6.00 4.19
C ILE A 276 14.60 4.52 4.06
N VAL A 277 14.30 4.07 2.83
CA VAL A 277 13.91 2.67 2.59
C VAL A 277 14.96 1.68 3.09
N LYS A 278 16.24 1.93 2.85
CA LYS A 278 17.34 1.05 3.33
C LYS A 278 17.33 0.92 4.85
N THR A 279 17.18 2.04 5.57
CA THR A 279 17.13 2.04 7.04
C THR A 279 16.05 1.08 7.56
N TYR A 280 14.88 1.07 6.94
CA TYR A 280 13.75 0.21 7.37
C TYR A 280 13.80 -1.21 6.79
N LEU A 281 14.58 -1.46 5.74
CA LEU A 281 14.84 -2.81 5.24
C LEU A 281 15.83 -3.58 6.11
N GLU A 282 16.66 -2.91 6.88
CA GLU A 282 17.60 -3.57 7.79
C GLU A 282 16.85 -4.10 9.01
N LEU A 283 16.98 -5.40 9.25
CA LEU A 283 16.45 -5.98 10.48
C LEU A 283 17.26 -5.49 11.68
N PRO A 284 16.62 -5.14 12.81
CA PRO A 284 17.36 -4.83 14.01
C PRO A 284 18.27 -5.99 14.37
N ALA A 285 19.51 -5.68 14.78
CA ALA A 285 20.46 -6.70 15.22
C ALA A 285 19.79 -7.54 16.32
N SER A 286 19.76 -8.86 16.13
CA SER A 286 19.32 -9.78 17.19
C SER A 286 20.22 -9.60 18.40
N LYS A 287 19.66 -9.04 19.48
CA LYS A 287 20.32 -8.98 20.80
C LYS A 287 20.45 -10.38 21.39
#